data_5295ad19ae9869ddbc1c1e0a4a4c1719
#
_entry.id   5295ad19ae9869ddbc1c1e0a4a4c1719
#
_cell.length_a   1.000
_cell.length_b   1.000
_cell.length_c   1.000
_cell.angle_alpha   90.00
_cell.angle_beta   90.00
_cell.angle_gamma   90.00
#
_symmetry.space_group_name_H-M   'P 1'
#
loop_
_entity.id
_entity.type
_entity.pdbx_description
1 polymer ?
#
loop_
_entity_poly.entity_id
_entity_poly.type
_entity_poly.pdbx_seq_one_letter_code
_entity_poly.pdbx_strand_id
1 'polypeptide(L)'
;MRSQCLVCLLLAGLAYGQAAPPATPPAAGAKAEQSASPAPDKAPEVKVGPGDPVITLKGFCADSTQQGDACKTVITRAQFEKLADALQPGMPPPRRQQLANIYPQLLRMSAAAEKRGLDKGPTFDEMMRFARIQALSQVLTRALQDDAGKVTDGDIEDYYKKNEASYEQATFARIFVPRAKQTAPAPVTPKAGAKPGEKDTAKTTAPQPPTEAQQKAAEEAMTKLADKLRVRAANGEDFDTLQKEAYVAAGLPGSPPNTKMENKRRATLPPNQQAVMDLKPGEVSEVITDPSGSHFIYKMVSKETISLDTVKPEIQKIIPRQRLENSMKGIQGNVDLNDAYFGSTGNPAMPLLPRGARPPAQ
;
A
#
# COMPACT_ATOMS: atom_id res chain seq x y z
N MET A 1 17.85 17.75 -41.60
CA MET A 1 17.76 18.78 -40.57
C MET A 1 16.73 18.27 -39.53
N ARG A 2 17.26 17.83 -38.41
CA ARG A 2 16.47 17.17 -37.34
C ARG A 2 16.08 18.25 -36.34
N SER A 3 14.81 18.62 -36.29
CA SER A 3 14.25 19.47 -35.24
C SER A 3 13.62 18.57 -34.19
N GLN A 4 14.27 18.41 -33.04
CA GLN A 4 13.75 17.69 -31.90
C GLN A 4 12.79 18.61 -31.16
N CYS A 5 11.51 18.22 -31.09
CA CYS A 5 10.52 18.81 -30.20
C CYS A 5 10.88 18.48 -28.74
N LEU A 6 11.30 19.51 -28.03
CA LEU A 6 11.61 19.46 -26.59
C LEU A 6 10.48 20.16 -25.82
N VAL A 7 9.30 19.54 -25.77
CA VAL A 7 8.16 20.05 -24.98
C VAL A 7 7.37 18.89 -24.37
N CYS A 8 8.01 18.05 -23.59
CA CYS A 8 7.29 17.06 -22.77
C CYS A 8 8.11 16.69 -21.54
N LEU A 9 8.28 17.61 -20.59
CA LEU A 9 8.97 17.24 -19.33
C LEU A 9 8.73 18.27 -18.21
N LEU A 10 7.49 18.37 -17.72
CA LEU A 10 7.24 19.11 -16.45
C LEU A 10 6.02 18.61 -15.66
N LEU A 11 5.70 17.32 -15.67
CA LEU A 11 4.68 16.77 -14.76
C LEU A 11 4.96 15.31 -14.36
N ALA A 12 6.21 14.99 -13.98
CA ALA A 12 6.48 13.72 -13.32
C ALA A 12 7.36 13.96 -12.09
N GLY A 13 6.74 14.23 -10.96
CA GLY A 13 7.38 14.22 -9.65
C GLY A 13 7.61 12.77 -9.21
N LEU A 14 8.69 12.14 -9.66
CA LEU A 14 9.17 10.86 -9.16
C LEU A 14 9.85 11.06 -7.82
N ALA A 15 9.22 10.59 -6.76
CA ALA A 15 9.88 10.37 -5.48
C ALA A 15 10.79 9.14 -5.60
N TYR A 16 12.09 9.36 -5.80
CA TYR A 16 13.10 8.33 -5.61
C TYR A 16 13.38 8.19 -4.12
N GLY A 17 12.88 7.11 -3.51
CA GLY A 17 13.33 6.64 -2.22
C GLY A 17 14.71 6.01 -2.36
N GLN A 18 15.73 6.63 -1.75
CA GLN A 18 17.05 6.03 -1.60
C GLN A 18 16.99 4.94 -0.54
N ALA A 19 17.34 3.72 -0.91
CA ALA A 19 17.54 2.61 -0.02
C ALA A 19 18.82 2.83 0.81
N ALA A 20 18.70 2.74 2.14
CA ALA A 20 19.83 2.71 3.05
C ALA A 20 20.53 1.33 3.03
N PRO A 21 21.85 1.26 3.17
CA PRO A 21 22.58 -0.02 3.24
C PRO A 21 22.33 -0.74 4.59
N PRO A 22 22.50 -2.07 4.66
CA PRO A 22 22.18 -2.87 5.83
C PRO A 22 23.15 -2.58 7.00
N ALA A 23 22.57 -2.43 8.20
CA ALA A 23 23.29 -2.20 9.43
C ALA A 23 23.96 -3.49 9.95
N THR A 24 25.23 -3.41 10.28
CA THR A 24 26.00 -4.41 11.03
C THR A 24 25.56 -4.44 12.51
N PRO A 25 25.55 -5.60 13.19
CA PRO A 25 25.12 -5.69 14.59
C PRO A 25 26.16 -5.06 15.54
N PRO A 26 25.73 -4.39 16.64
CA PRO A 26 26.64 -3.71 17.54
C PRO A 26 27.25 -4.66 18.57
N ALA A 27 28.54 -4.47 18.79
CA ALA A 27 29.28 -5.05 19.93
C ALA A 27 28.88 -4.35 21.25
N ALA A 28 28.81 -5.13 22.33
CA ALA A 28 28.38 -4.71 23.65
C ALA A 28 29.32 -3.69 24.28
N GLY A 29 28.76 -2.68 24.93
CA GLY A 29 29.35 -1.97 26.06
C GLY A 29 29.90 -0.57 25.82
N ALA A 30 29.01 0.46 25.87
CA ALA A 30 29.36 1.79 26.33
C ALA A 30 28.08 2.51 26.81
N LYS A 31 28.16 3.12 28.00
CA LYS A 31 27.13 3.93 28.62
C LYS A 31 26.71 5.07 27.66
N ALA A 32 25.44 5.13 27.33
CA ALA A 32 24.86 6.23 26.53
C ALA A 32 24.62 7.43 27.44
N GLU A 33 25.38 8.50 27.24
CA GLU A 33 24.96 9.84 27.57
C GLU A 33 23.84 10.23 26.60
N GLN A 34 22.67 10.56 27.15
CA GLN A 34 21.53 11.09 26.40
C GLN A 34 21.92 12.45 25.83
N SER A 35 22.34 12.45 24.57
CA SER A 35 22.43 13.68 23.78
C SER A 35 21.01 14.06 23.38
N ALA A 36 20.50 15.15 23.95
CA ALA A 36 19.23 15.75 23.60
C ALA A 36 19.18 16.05 22.10
N SER A 37 18.18 15.53 21.38
CA SER A 37 17.87 15.95 20.02
C SER A 37 17.69 17.48 19.99
N PRO A 38 18.33 18.19 19.07
CA PRO A 38 18.07 19.61 18.92
C PRO A 38 16.60 19.82 18.57
N ALA A 39 15.97 20.76 19.28
CA ALA A 39 14.63 21.23 18.99
C ALA A 39 14.56 21.68 17.51
N PRO A 40 13.40 21.52 16.83
CA PRO A 40 13.28 21.96 15.44
C PRO A 40 13.61 23.45 15.38
N ASP A 41 14.61 23.81 14.55
CA ASP A 41 15.00 25.18 14.28
C ASP A 41 13.76 26.00 13.98
N LYS A 42 13.54 27.06 14.77
CA LYS A 42 12.52 28.07 14.47
C LYS A 42 12.79 28.55 13.06
N ALA A 43 11.78 28.41 12.20
CA ALA A 43 11.82 28.98 10.86
C ALA A 43 12.31 30.45 10.94
N PRO A 44 13.25 30.87 10.09
CA PRO A 44 13.83 32.19 10.17
C PRO A 44 12.72 33.23 10.10
N GLU A 45 12.74 34.15 11.07
CA GLU A 45 11.76 35.24 11.16
C GLU A 45 11.83 36.09 9.91
N VAL A 46 10.78 36.06 9.08
CA VAL A 46 10.74 36.72 7.80
C VAL A 46 10.70 38.22 8.02
N LYS A 47 11.85 38.90 7.92
CA LYS A 47 12.00 40.39 8.09
C LYS A 47 11.49 41.20 6.89
N VAL A 48 10.96 40.52 5.83
CA VAL A 48 10.47 41.16 4.60
C VAL A 48 8.98 41.47 4.74
N GLY A 49 8.57 42.71 4.54
CA GLY A 49 7.18 43.16 4.59
C GLY A 49 6.36 42.71 3.38
N PRO A 50 5.00 42.73 3.45
CA PRO A 50 4.15 42.30 2.33
C PRO A 50 4.36 43.07 1.02
N GLY A 51 4.70 44.35 1.13
CA GLY A 51 4.97 45.24 -0.02
C GLY A 51 6.40 45.20 -0.54
N ASP A 52 7.31 44.56 0.18
CA ASP A 52 8.71 44.51 -0.19
C ASP A 52 8.96 43.65 -1.43
N PRO A 53 9.92 44.04 -2.28
CA PRO A 53 10.28 43.25 -3.44
C PRO A 53 10.98 41.96 -3.07
N VAL A 54 10.46 40.82 -3.58
CA VAL A 54 11.09 39.48 -3.41
C VAL A 54 11.68 38.96 -4.72
N ILE A 55 11.18 39.45 -5.87
CA ILE A 55 11.74 39.14 -7.19
C ILE A 55 11.77 40.43 -7.99
N THR A 56 12.90 40.75 -8.60
CA THR A 56 13.06 41.91 -9.49
C THR A 56 13.61 41.47 -10.84
N LEU A 57 12.83 41.66 -11.90
CA LEU A 57 13.22 41.38 -13.28
C LEU A 57 13.76 42.66 -13.90
N LYS A 58 15.08 42.80 -13.98
CA LYS A 58 15.73 43.92 -14.66
C LYS A 58 15.63 43.74 -16.18
N GLY A 59 15.41 44.86 -16.91
CA GLY A 59 15.24 44.82 -18.37
C GLY A 59 13.95 44.14 -18.86
N PHE A 60 12.99 43.96 -17.98
CA PHE A 60 11.66 43.47 -18.31
C PHE A 60 10.63 44.47 -17.79
N CYS A 61 10.02 45.20 -18.70
CA CYS A 61 9.07 46.27 -18.37
C CYS A 61 7.64 45.74 -18.37
N ALA A 62 6.89 45.96 -17.28
CA ALA A 62 5.45 45.81 -17.28
C ALA A 62 4.74 46.88 -18.11
N ASP A 63 5.40 48.07 -18.26
CA ASP A 63 4.92 49.20 -19.06
C ASP A 63 5.92 49.47 -20.19
N SER A 64 5.44 49.46 -21.43
CA SER A 64 6.23 49.65 -22.64
C SER A 64 6.86 51.06 -22.76
N THR A 65 6.45 52.01 -21.92
CA THR A 65 6.98 53.39 -21.89
C THR A 65 8.27 53.50 -21.10
N GLN A 66 8.63 52.52 -20.28
CA GLN A 66 9.84 52.53 -19.46
C GLN A 66 11.06 52.05 -20.25
N GLN A 67 12.19 52.74 -20.15
CA GLN A 67 13.45 52.40 -20.82
C GLN A 67 14.64 52.45 -19.82
N GLY A 68 15.75 51.82 -20.19
CA GLY A 68 16.96 51.79 -19.38
C GLY A 68 16.81 51.15 -18.02
N ASP A 69 17.44 51.67 -16.98
CA ASP A 69 17.43 51.14 -15.61
C ASP A 69 16.04 51.23 -14.92
N ALA A 70 15.16 52.11 -15.46
CA ALA A 70 13.77 52.18 -15.01
C ALA A 70 12.93 50.97 -15.48
N CYS A 71 13.40 50.25 -16.51
CA CYS A 71 12.74 49.06 -17.03
C CYS A 71 12.94 47.88 -16.08
N LYS A 72 12.02 47.73 -15.13
CA LYS A 72 11.99 46.60 -14.18
C LYS A 72 10.57 46.21 -13.81
N THR A 73 10.35 44.92 -13.68
CA THR A 73 9.14 44.38 -13.07
C THR A 73 9.48 43.85 -11.68
N VAL A 74 8.73 44.33 -10.70
CA VAL A 74 8.91 43.96 -9.30
C VAL A 74 7.72 43.09 -8.87
N ILE A 75 8.02 41.95 -8.26
CA ILE A 75 7.04 41.08 -7.62
C ILE A 75 7.25 41.22 -6.12
N THR A 76 6.21 41.71 -5.44
CA THR A 76 6.23 41.86 -3.99
C THR A 76 6.02 40.51 -3.29
N ARG A 77 6.37 40.47 -1.99
CA ARG A 77 6.13 39.31 -1.15
C ARG A 77 4.67 38.85 -1.21
N ALA A 78 3.72 39.77 -1.04
CA ALA A 78 2.29 39.46 -1.07
C ALA A 78 1.85 38.86 -2.42
N GLN A 79 2.36 39.40 -3.54
CA GLN A 79 2.05 38.84 -4.88
C GLN A 79 2.63 37.44 -5.07
N PHE A 80 3.85 37.20 -4.61
CA PHE A 80 4.50 35.91 -4.72
C PHE A 80 3.82 34.85 -3.81
N GLU A 81 3.47 35.21 -2.57
CA GLU A 81 2.75 34.34 -1.64
C GLU A 81 1.37 33.98 -2.18
N LYS A 82 0.63 34.95 -2.73
CA LYS A 82 -0.66 34.68 -3.39
C LYS A 82 -0.54 33.68 -4.54
N LEU A 83 0.51 33.80 -5.37
CA LEU A 83 0.78 32.82 -6.42
C LEU A 83 1.13 31.44 -5.85
N ALA A 84 2.04 31.40 -4.87
CA ALA A 84 2.48 30.15 -4.26
C ALA A 84 1.31 29.41 -3.61
N ASP A 85 0.45 30.12 -2.88
CA ASP A 85 -0.72 29.54 -2.20
C ASP A 85 -1.81 29.10 -3.20
N ALA A 86 -1.98 29.82 -4.32
CA ALA A 86 -2.88 29.40 -5.39
C ALA A 86 -2.43 28.08 -6.04
N LEU A 87 -1.12 27.90 -6.23
CA LEU A 87 -0.55 26.67 -6.77
C LEU A 87 -0.55 25.53 -5.74
N GLN A 88 -0.11 25.84 -4.52
CA GLN A 88 -0.06 24.89 -3.41
C GLN A 88 -0.13 25.63 -2.07
N PRO A 89 -1.26 25.60 -1.34
CA PRO A 89 -1.36 26.14 0.00
C PRO A 89 -0.30 25.55 0.93
N GLY A 90 0.34 26.39 1.73
CA GLY A 90 1.40 25.94 2.63
C GLY A 90 2.64 25.39 1.91
N MET A 91 2.95 25.88 0.72
CA MET A 91 4.11 25.41 -0.08
C MET A 91 5.40 25.42 0.76
N PRO A 92 6.14 24.29 0.84
CA PRO A 92 7.39 24.20 1.59
C PRO A 92 8.48 25.15 1.05
N PRO A 93 9.38 25.66 1.90
CA PRO A 93 10.43 26.62 1.49
C PRO A 93 11.26 26.20 0.27
N PRO A 94 11.71 24.93 0.11
CA PRO A 94 12.45 24.52 -1.07
C PRO A 94 11.65 24.66 -2.38
N ARG A 95 10.35 24.37 -2.34
CA ARG A 95 9.46 24.54 -3.52
C ARG A 95 9.18 26.00 -3.82
N ARG A 96 9.03 26.86 -2.80
CA ARG A 96 8.93 28.31 -2.98
C ARG A 96 10.18 28.85 -3.68
N GLN A 97 11.35 28.40 -3.29
CA GLN A 97 12.61 28.80 -3.94
C GLN A 97 12.68 28.32 -5.40
N GLN A 98 12.26 27.10 -5.69
CA GLN A 98 12.18 26.60 -7.07
C GLN A 98 11.20 27.46 -7.90
N LEU A 99 10.01 27.75 -7.37
CA LEU A 99 9.05 28.63 -8.02
C LEU A 99 9.66 30.04 -8.29
N ALA A 100 10.32 30.61 -7.28
CA ALA A 100 10.98 31.92 -7.43
C ALA A 100 12.05 31.94 -8.51
N ASN A 101 12.75 30.83 -8.74
CA ASN A 101 13.77 30.71 -9.78
C ASN A 101 13.18 30.58 -11.19
N ILE A 102 12.09 29.85 -11.36
CA ILE A 102 11.52 29.59 -12.69
C ILE A 102 10.50 30.67 -13.11
N TYR A 103 9.78 31.26 -12.17
CA TYR A 103 8.70 32.20 -12.47
C TYR A 103 9.15 33.43 -13.32
N PRO A 104 10.30 34.07 -13.05
CA PRO A 104 10.81 35.15 -13.90
C PRO A 104 11.06 34.74 -15.34
N GLN A 105 11.54 33.52 -15.56
CA GLN A 105 11.75 32.99 -16.91
C GLN A 105 10.42 32.74 -17.63
N LEU A 106 9.42 32.20 -16.94
CA LEU A 106 8.09 32.00 -17.51
C LEU A 106 7.46 33.32 -17.93
N LEU A 107 7.58 34.38 -17.12
CA LEU A 107 7.07 35.71 -17.45
C LEU A 107 7.71 36.26 -18.71
N ARG A 108 9.05 36.16 -18.85
CA ARG A 108 9.75 36.60 -20.05
C ARG A 108 9.35 35.82 -21.30
N MET A 109 9.19 34.49 -21.16
CA MET A 109 8.76 33.65 -22.28
C MET A 109 7.31 33.95 -22.70
N SER A 110 6.41 34.16 -21.74
CA SER A 110 5.02 34.57 -22.01
C SER A 110 4.96 35.85 -22.77
N ALA A 111 5.63 36.90 -22.30
CA ALA A 111 5.67 38.20 -22.97
C ALA A 111 6.30 38.12 -24.37
N ALA A 112 7.31 37.30 -24.58
CA ALA A 112 7.87 37.06 -25.90
C ALA A 112 6.92 36.33 -26.84
N ALA A 113 6.12 35.39 -26.31
CA ALA A 113 5.10 34.70 -27.07
C ALA A 113 3.94 35.63 -27.48
N GLU A 114 3.48 36.49 -26.55
CA GLU A 114 2.47 37.52 -26.80
C GLU A 114 2.89 38.50 -27.87
N LYS A 115 4.14 39.00 -27.82
CA LYS A 115 4.71 39.87 -28.87
C LYS A 115 4.70 39.21 -30.26
N ARG A 116 4.75 37.91 -30.34
CA ARG A 116 4.67 37.12 -31.57
C ARG A 116 3.24 36.71 -31.94
N GLY A 117 2.23 37.12 -31.16
CA GLY A 117 0.83 36.79 -31.38
C GLY A 117 0.51 35.32 -31.18
N LEU A 118 1.36 34.58 -30.41
CA LEU A 118 1.14 33.13 -30.16
C LEU A 118 0.09 32.85 -29.07
N ASP A 119 -0.40 33.91 -28.44
CA ASP A 119 -1.51 33.91 -27.47
C ASP A 119 -2.91 33.98 -28.14
N LYS A 120 -2.93 33.90 -29.49
CA LYS A 120 -4.16 34.06 -30.29
C LYS A 120 -4.41 32.84 -31.19
N GLY A 121 -5.67 32.61 -31.47
CA GLY A 121 -6.13 31.60 -32.41
C GLY A 121 -6.57 30.27 -31.79
N PRO A 122 -7.20 29.43 -32.61
CA PRO A 122 -7.99 28.28 -32.12
C PRO A 122 -7.15 27.25 -31.33
N THR A 123 -5.87 27.11 -31.67
CA THR A 123 -4.98 26.19 -30.95
C THR A 123 -4.71 26.67 -29.52
N PHE A 124 -4.44 27.96 -29.34
CA PHE A 124 -4.20 28.54 -28.02
C PHE A 124 -5.48 28.51 -27.18
N ASP A 125 -6.61 28.84 -27.79
CA ASP A 125 -7.92 28.82 -27.13
C ASP A 125 -8.27 27.42 -26.63
N GLU A 126 -7.99 26.38 -27.40
CA GLU A 126 -8.21 24.99 -26.98
C GLU A 126 -7.25 24.57 -25.86
N MET A 127 -5.98 24.98 -25.92
CA MET A 127 -5.02 24.77 -24.82
C MET A 127 -5.49 25.44 -23.52
N MET A 128 -5.98 26.67 -23.60
CA MET A 128 -6.51 27.41 -22.44
C MET A 128 -7.79 26.76 -21.89
N ARG A 129 -8.69 26.29 -22.78
CA ARG A 129 -9.86 25.54 -22.40
C ARG A 129 -9.49 24.28 -21.59
N PHE A 130 -8.52 23.52 -22.07
CA PHE A 130 -8.05 22.32 -21.38
C PHE A 130 -7.34 22.66 -20.05
N ALA A 131 -6.49 23.69 -20.02
CA ALA A 131 -5.85 24.15 -18.79
C ALA A 131 -6.86 24.57 -17.71
N ARG A 132 -7.97 25.22 -18.12
CA ARG A 132 -9.08 25.54 -17.22
C ARG A 132 -9.75 24.29 -16.64
N ILE A 133 -10.00 23.27 -17.48
CA ILE A 133 -10.58 21.98 -17.00
C ILE A 133 -9.66 21.33 -15.96
N GLN A 134 -8.34 21.30 -16.22
CA GLN A 134 -7.36 20.78 -15.28
C GLN A 134 -7.36 21.55 -13.96
N ALA A 135 -7.34 22.88 -14.02
CA ALA A 135 -7.36 23.73 -12.83
C ALA A 135 -8.62 23.50 -11.99
N LEU A 136 -9.79 23.44 -12.63
CA LEU A 136 -11.07 23.16 -11.95
C LEU A 136 -11.08 21.78 -11.30
N SER A 137 -10.57 20.77 -11.99
CA SER A 137 -10.44 19.41 -11.43
C SER A 137 -9.54 19.37 -10.20
N GLN A 138 -8.42 20.09 -10.23
CA GLN A 138 -7.51 20.18 -9.07
C GLN A 138 -8.15 20.91 -7.88
N VAL A 139 -8.85 22.03 -8.13
CA VAL A 139 -9.55 22.80 -7.09
C VAL A 139 -10.64 21.94 -6.45
N LEU A 140 -11.42 21.22 -7.25
CA LEU A 140 -12.46 20.33 -6.72
C LEU A 140 -11.86 19.19 -5.90
N THR A 141 -10.82 18.53 -6.42
CA THR A 141 -10.15 17.44 -5.69
C THR A 141 -9.65 17.90 -4.32
N ARG A 142 -9.06 19.09 -4.26
CA ARG A 142 -8.61 19.68 -2.99
C ARG A 142 -9.77 19.97 -2.05
N ALA A 143 -10.83 20.60 -2.54
CA ALA A 143 -12.01 20.88 -1.74
C ALA A 143 -12.63 19.60 -1.16
N LEU A 144 -12.73 18.53 -1.96
CA LEU A 144 -13.22 17.24 -1.49
C LEU A 144 -12.30 16.58 -0.45
N GLN A 145 -10.98 16.74 -0.58
CA GLN A 145 -10.01 16.27 0.44
C GLN A 145 -10.16 17.04 1.74
N ASP A 146 -10.27 18.37 1.67
CA ASP A 146 -10.45 19.23 2.84
C ASP A 146 -11.77 18.92 3.56
N ASP A 147 -12.86 18.73 2.82
CA ASP A 147 -14.15 18.37 3.39
C ASP A 147 -14.16 16.96 4.00
N ALA A 148 -13.55 16.00 3.31
CA ALA A 148 -13.39 14.64 3.81
C ALA A 148 -12.56 14.60 5.11
N GLY A 149 -11.58 15.49 5.25
CA GLY A 149 -10.71 15.61 6.43
C GLY A 149 -11.38 16.17 7.67
N LYS A 150 -12.56 16.81 7.54
CA LYS A 150 -13.32 17.36 8.68
C LYS A 150 -14.04 16.23 9.42
N VAL A 151 -13.32 15.51 10.27
CA VAL A 151 -13.85 14.41 11.08
C VAL A 151 -14.09 14.88 12.50
N THR A 152 -15.33 14.74 12.98
CA THR A 152 -15.72 15.06 14.36
C THR A 152 -15.69 13.81 15.25
N ASP A 153 -15.68 13.98 16.56
CA ASP A 153 -15.80 12.86 17.49
C ASP A 153 -17.13 12.10 17.31
N GLY A 154 -18.21 12.81 17.00
CA GLY A 154 -19.49 12.19 16.66
C GLY A 154 -19.43 11.28 15.42
N ASP A 155 -18.69 11.70 14.37
CA ASP A 155 -18.47 10.85 13.19
C ASP A 155 -17.76 9.55 13.55
N ILE A 156 -16.79 9.63 14.49
CA ILE A 156 -16.00 8.48 14.94
C ILE A 156 -16.87 7.53 15.75
N GLU A 157 -17.68 8.03 16.67
CA GLU A 157 -18.62 7.23 17.46
C GLU A 157 -19.66 6.54 16.57
N ASP A 158 -20.25 7.26 15.64
CA ASP A 158 -21.23 6.73 14.70
C ASP A 158 -20.61 5.66 13.79
N TYR A 159 -19.38 5.87 13.33
CA TYR A 159 -18.65 4.90 12.54
C TYR A 159 -18.39 3.63 13.35
N TYR A 160 -17.91 3.77 14.58
CA TYR A 160 -17.65 2.64 15.48
C TYR A 160 -18.90 1.82 15.73
N LYS A 161 -20.02 2.47 16.12
CA LYS A 161 -21.31 1.81 16.35
C LYS A 161 -21.82 1.03 15.13
N LYS A 162 -21.70 1.64 13.95
CA LYS A 162 -22.12 1.00 12.68
C LYS A 162 -21.23 -0.15 12.24
N ASN A 163 -19.99 -0.23 12.74
CA ASN A 163 -19.00 -1.20 12.35
C ASN A 163 -18.45 -2.02 13.52
N GLU A 164 -19.18 -2.11 14.64
CA GLU A 164 -18.74 -2.75 15.88
C GLU A 164 -18.24 -4.17 15.67
N ALA A 165 -18.93 -4.97 14.84
CA ALA A 165 -18.51 -6.32 14.47
C ALA A 165 -17.13 -6.39 13.78
N SER A 166 -16.68 -5.30 13.15
CA SER A 166 -15.34 -5.22 12.54
C SER A 166 -14.23 -5.01 13.58
N TYR A 167 -14.61 -4.57 14.77
CA TYR A 167 -13.71 -4.35 15.91
C TYR A 167 -13.74 -5.49 16.92
N GLU A 168 -14.49 -6.55 16.66
CA GLU A 168 -14.33 -7.79 17.40
C GLU A 168 -12.97 -8.41 17.11
N GLN A 169 -12.28 -8.81 18.16
CA GLN A 169 -11.07 -9.62 18.08
C GLN A 169 -11.24 -10.89 18.91
N ALA A 170 -10.59 -11.94 18.44
CA ALA A 170 -10.66 -13.24 19.11
C ALA A 170 -9.28 -13.86 19.23
N THR A 171 -9.12 -14.63 20.28
CA THR A 171 -8.00 -15.57 20.46
C THR A 171 -8.50 -16.97 20.17
N PHE A 172 -7.76 -17.67 19.33
CA PHE A 172 -8.06 -19.06 18.95
C PHE A 172 -6.92 -19.99 19.33
N ALA A 173 -7.26 -21.25 19.59
CA ALA A 173 -6.36 -22.37 19.39
C ALA A 173 -6.66 -22.97 18.00
N ARG A 174 -5.61 -23.30 17.21
CA ARG A 174 -5.74 -23.81 15.85
C ARG A 174 -4.89 -25.05 15.64
N ILE A 175 -5.48 -26.10 15.08
CA ILE A 175 -4.76 -27.25 14.55
C ILE A 175 -4.66 -27.10 13.04
N PHE A 176 -3.47 -27.31 12.51
CA PHE A 176 -3.17 -27.37 11.09
C PHE A 176 -2.87 -28.82 10.69
N VAL A 177 -3.59 -29.32 9.72
CA VAL A 177 -3.38 -30.65 9.14
C VAL A 177 -3.03 -30.47 7.67
N PRO A 178 -1.81 -30.83 7.23
CA PRO A 178 -1.41 -30.71 5.84
C PRO A 178 -2.31 -31.52 4.90
N ARG A 179 -2.43 -31.09 3.65
CA ARG A 179 -3.21 -31.76 2.60
C ARG A 179 -2.85 -33.24 2.44
N ALA A 180 -1.56 -33.56 2.42
CA ALA A 180 -1.08 -34.91 2.17
C ALA A 180 0.08 -35.25 3.10
N LYS A 181 0.23 -36.54 3.37
CA LYS A 181 1.40 -37.05 4.08
C LYS A 181 2.64 -36.89 3.19
N GLN A 182 3.74 -36.37 3.73
CA GLN A 182 5.02 -36.40 3.07
C GLN A 182 5.54 -37.83 3.07
N THR A 183 5.53 -38.46 1.91
CA THR A 183 6.21 -39.75 1.71
C THR A 183 7.70 -39.47 1.60
N ALA A 184 8.48 -39.93 2.60
CA ALA A 184 9.93 -40.00 2.43
C ALA A 184 10.24 -40.77 1.12
N PRO A 185 11.24 -40.36 0.32
CA PRO A 185 11.68 -41.14 -0.82
C PRO A 185 11.91 -42.58 -0.35
N ALA A 186 11.31 -43.55 -1.05
CA ALA A 186 11.45 -44.96 -0.70
C ALA A 186 12.96 -45.29 -0.62
N PRO A 187 13.44 -45.92 0.50
CA PRO A 187 14.82 -46.35 0.56
C PRO A 187 15.07 -47.30 -0.63
N VAL A 188 16.05 -46.96 -1.46
CA VAL A 188 16.53 -47.84 -2.52
C VAL A 188 17.04 -49.11 -1.88
N THR A 189 16.24 -50.15 -1.83
CA THR A 189 16.71 -51.50 -1.42
C THR A 189 17.73 -51.96 -2.48
N PRO A 190 18.99 -52.22 -2.10
CA PRO A 190 19.94 -52.82 -3.03
C PRO A 190 19.38 -54.19 -3.42
N LYS A 191 19.21 -54.44 -4.71
CA LYS A 191 18.80 -55.72 -5.24
C LYS A 191 19.87 -56.76 -4.84
N ALA A 192 19.55 -57.62 -3.89
CA ALA A 192 20.42 -58.75 -3.50
C ALA A 192 20.65 -59.64 -4.74
N GLY A 193 21.88 -59.68 -5.26
CA GLY A 193 22.24 -60.59 -6.36
C GLY A 193 23.18 -60.04 -7.41
N ALA A 194 24.12 -59.19 -7.06
CA ALA A 194 25.23 -58.84 -8.00
C ALA A 194 26.53 -59.59 -7.61
N LYS A 195 27.06 -60.39 -8.55
CA LYS A 195 28.37 -61.02 -8.43
C LYS A 195 29.49 -59.95 -8.47
N PRO A 196 30.64 -60.15 -7.78
CA PRO A 196 31.73 -59.17 -7.82
C PRO A 196 32.45 -59.25 -9.16
N GLY A 197 32.44 -58.15 -9.89
CA GLY A 197 33.30 -58.07 -11.10
C GLY A 197 32.90 -57.13 -12.24
N GLU A 198 31.93 -56.26 -12.12
CA GLU A 198 31.63 -55.35 -13.24
C GLU A 198 31.51 -53.91 -12.74
N LYS A 199 32.37 -53.01 -13.24
CA LYS A 199 32.33 -51.58 -13.03
C LYS A 199 31.14 -51.02 -13.85
N ASP A 200 29.93 -51.13 -13.29
CA ASP A 200 28.81 -50.39 -13.84
C ASP A 200 28.64 -49.08 -13.09
N THR A 201 28.69 -48.00 -13.85
CA THR A 201 28.27 -46.66 -13.42
C THR A 201 26.85 -46.72 -12.87
N ALA A 202 26.73 -46.76 -11.55
CA ALA A 202 25.44 -46.73 -10.86
C ALA A 202 24.72 -45.43 -11.22
N LYS A 203 23.81 -45.52 -12.20
CA LYS A 203 22.85 -44.51 -12.52
C LYS A 203 21.90 -44.41 -11.32
N THR A 204 22.17 -43.46 -10.42
CA THR A 204 21.28 -43.16 -9.30
C THR A 204 19.89 -42.81 -9.86
N THR A 205 18.98 -43.79 -9.80
CA THR A 205 17.59 -43.55 -10.21
C THR A 205 16.99 -42.54 -9.24
N ALA A 206 16.71 -41.33 -9.73
CA ALA A 206 16.02 -40.31 -8.95
C ALA A 206 14.71 -40.86 -8.38
N PRO A 207 14.32 -40.48 -7.17
CA PRO A 207 13.06 -40.91 -6.56
C PRO A 207 11.92 -40.63 -7.52
N GLN A 208 11.12 -41.61 -7.86
CA GLN A 208 9.96 -41.43 -8.73
C GLN A 208 8.90 -40.60 -7.95
N PRO A 209 8.28 -39.60 -8.58
CA PRO A 209 7.18 -38.89 -7.95
C PRO A 209 6.03 -39.87 -7.65
N PRO A 210 5.29 -39.67 -6.53
CA PRO A 210 4.18 -40.53 -6.16
C PRO A 210 3.12 -40.55 -7.27
N THR A 211 2.54 -41.71 -7.52
CA THR A 211 1.44 -41.86 -8.50
C THR A 211 0.19 -41.10 -8.02
N GLU A 212 -0.72 -40.76 -8.93
CA GLU A 212 -1.97 -40.09 -8.59
C GLU A 212 -2.79 -40.86 -7.53
N ALA A 213 -2.81 -42.20 -7.63
CA ALA A 213 -3.48 -43.04 -6.65
C ALA A 213 -2.84 -42.95 -5.25
N GLN A 214 -1.51 -42.86 -5.18
CA GLN A 214 -0.78 -42.68 -3.92
C GLN A 214 -1.00 -41.27 -3.34
N GLN A 215 -1.03 -40.26 -4.18
CA GLN A 215 -1.34 -38.88 -3.75
C GLN A 215 -2.75 -38.81 -3.18
N LYS A 216 -3.75 -39.33 -3.89
CA LYS A 216 -5.13 -39.34 -3.45
C LYS A 216 -5.30 -40.12 -2.13
N ALA A 217 -4.67 -41.28 -1.99
CA ALA A 217 -4.69 -42.05 -0.75
C ALA A 217 -4.04 -41.29 0.43
N ALA A 218 -2.96 -40.55 0.17
CA ALA A 218 -2.31 -39.72 1.17
C ALA A 218 -3.18 -38.52 1.58
N GLU A 219 -3.90 -37.89 0.65
CA GLU A 219 -4.87 -36.81 0.93
C GLU A 219 -6.06 -37.32 1.75
N GLU A 220 -6.67 -38.45 1.35
CA GLU A 220 -7.77 -39.07 2.08
C GLU A 220 -7.37 -39.47 3.51
N ALA A 221 -6.14 -39.93 3.70
CA ALA A 221 -5.64 -40.26 5.03
C ALA A 221 -5.54 -39.01 5.92
N MET A 222 -5.10 -37.88 5.38
CA MET A 222 -4.98 -36.61 6.13
C MET A 222 -6.36 -36.01 6.40
N THR A 223 -7.31 -36.10 5.47
CA THR A 223 -8.72 -35.70 5.70
C THR A 223 -9.34 -36.50 6.85
N LYS A 224 -9.23 -37.84 6.83
CA LYS A 224 -9.71 -38.71 7.91
C LYS A 224 -9.02 -38.41 9.26
N LEU A 225 -7.74 -38.03 9.22
CA LEU A 225 -7.04 -37.60 10.42
C LEU A 225 -7.62 -36.29 10.94
N ALA A 226 -7.85 -35.29 10.08
CA ALA A 226 -8.45 -34.02 10.48
C ALA A 226 -9.83 -34.25 11.17
N ASP A 227 -10.70 -35.11 10.60
CA ASP A 227 -11.99 -35.44 11.21
C ASP A 227 -11.82 -36.06 12.60
N LYS A 228 -10.89 -37.01 12.76
CA LYS A 228 -10.60 -37.62 14.06
C LYS A 228 -10.08 -36.62 15.09
N LEU A 229 -9.16 -35.74 14.67
CA LEU A 229 -8.60 -34.70 15.55
C LEU A 229 -9.68 -33.70 15.96
N ARG A 230 -10.60 -33.35 15.04
CA ARG A 230 -11.76 -32.49 15.35
C ARG A 230 -12.64 -33.06 16.44
N VAL A 231 -12.97 -34.33 16.35
CA VAL A 231 -13.81 -35.02 17.38
C VAL A 231 -13.13 -35.00 18.75
N ARG A 232 -11.82 -35.29 18.79
CA ARG A 232 -11.02 -35.27 20.02
C ARG A 232 -10.87 -33.86 20.59
N ALA A 233 -10.65 -32.88 19.73
CA ALA A 233 -10.62 -31.48 20.11
C ALA A 233 -11.94 -31.02 20.72
N ALA A 234 -13.09 -31.43 20.14
CA ALA A 234 -14.41 -31.14 20.66
C ALA A 234 -14.66 -31.81 22.03
N ASN A 235 -14.04 -32.95 22.29
CA ASN A 235 -14.08 -33.65 23.58
C ASN A 235 -13.10 -33.08 24.63
N GLY A 236 -12.39 -31.95 24.28
CA GLY A 236 -11.56 -31.19 25.21
C GLY A 236 -10.10 -31.61 25.25
N GLU A 237 -9.64 -32.44 24.33
CA GLU A 237 -8.22 -32.79 24.26
C GLU A 237 -7.36 -31.57 23.87
N ASP A 238 -6.13 -31.54 24.37
CA ASP A 238 -5.21 -30.44 24.25
C ASP A 238 -4.76 -30.22 22.80
N PHE A 239 -4.89 -28.97 22.32
CA PHE A 239 -4.60 -28.58 20.94
C PHE A 239 -3.13 -28.73 20.55
N ASP A 240 -2.19 -28.50 21.50
CA ASP A 240 -0.78 -28.67 21.22
C ASP A 240 -0.41 -30.14 21.03
N THR A 241 -1.07 -31.03 21.80
CA THR A 241 -0.92 -32.49 21.68
C THR A 241 -1.46 -32.96 20.33
N LEU A 242 -2.67 -32.51 19.95
CA LEU A 242 -3.30 -32.85 18.67
C LEU A 242 -2.51 -32.30 17.48
N GLN A 243 -1.93 -31.10 17.60
CA GLN A 243 -1.07 -30.51 16.58
C GLN A 243 0.21 -31.32 16.39
N LYS A 244 0.83 -31.77 17.47
CA LYS A 244 2.03 -32.65 17.38
C LYS A 244 1.70 -33.96 16.66
N GLU A 245 0.55 -34.56 16.98
CA GLU A 245 0.08 -35.80 16.30
C GLU A 245 -0.13 -35.56 14.80
N ALA A 246 -0.83 -34.47 14.43
CA ALA A 246 -1.04 -34.11 13.04
C ALA A 246 0.29 -33.94 12.27
N TYR A 247 1.27 -33.32 12.91
CA TYR A 247 2.56 -33.03 12.33
C TYR A 247 3.42 -34.29 12.12
N VAL A 248 3.42 -35.20 13.13
CA VAL A 248 4.08 -36.50 13.04
C VAL A 248 3.41 -37.38 11.97
N ALA A 249 2.08 -37.45 11.96
CA ALA A 249 1.33 -38.24 10.99
C ALA A 249 1.54 -37.77 9.56
N ALA A 250 1.75 -36.46 9.36
CA ALA A 250 2.10 -35.87 8.07
C ALA A 250 3.55 -36.18 7.62
N GLY A 251 4.40 -36.69 8.50
CA GLY A 251 5.81 -36.96 8.20
C GLY A 251 6.64 -35.69 8.05
N LEU A 252 6.22 -34.58 8.67
CA LEU A 252 6.93 -33.31 8.58
C LEU A 252 8.12 -33.29 9.55
N PRO A 253 9.30 -32.79 9.10
CA PRO A 253 10.47 -32.62 9.97
C PRO A 253 10.32 -31.36 10.85
N GLY A 254 10.97 -31.37 12.01
CA GLY A 254 11.05 -30.20 12.89
C GLY A 254 9.91 -30.08 13.89
N SER A 255 9.72 -28.89 14.43
CA SER A 255 8.68 -28.60 15.44
C SER A 255 7.35 -28.20 14.79
N PRO A 256 6.22 -28.64 15.37
CA PRO A 256 4.90 -28.22 14.89
C PRO A 256 4.70 -26.71 15.08
N PRO A 257 3.85 -26.08 14.25
CA PRO A 257 3.51 -24.67 14.41
C PRO A 257 2.79 -24.41 15.74
N ASN A 258 2.90 -23.18 16.25
CA ASN A 258 2.17 -22.73 17.43
C ASN A 258 0.66 -22.82 17.17
N THR A 259 -0.07 -23.38 18.11
CA THR A 259 -1.53 -23.50 18.05
C THR A 259 -2.22 -22.19 18.41
N LYS A 260 -1.65 -21.35 19.27
CA LYS A 260 -2.26 -20.12 19.77
C LYS A 260 -2.21 -19.01 18.73
N MET A 261 -3.37 -18.42 18.44
CA MET A 261 -3.54 -17.27 17.55
C MET A 261 -4.26 -16.16 18.31
N GLU A 262 -3.50 -15.14 18.73
CA GLU A 262 -4.04 -14.03 19.52
C GLU A 262 -4.49 -12.87 18.65
N ASN A 263 -5.47 -12.10 19.14
CA ASN A 263 -5.92 -10.81 18.62
C ASN A 263 -6.26 -10.84 17.11
N LYS A 264 -6.97 -11.88 16.68
CA LYS A 264 -7.41 -12.00 15.29
C LYS A 264 -8.74 -11.31 15.08
N ARG A 265 -8.77 -10.38 14.12
CA ARG A 265 -10.01 -9.76 13.63
C ARG A 265 -10.52 -10.54 12.42
N ARG A 266 -11.84 -10.50 12.16
CA ARG A 266 -12.47 -11.16 10.99
C ARG A 266 -11.75 -10.85 9.68
N ALA A 267 -11.42 -9.57 9.44
CA ALA A 267 -10.75 -9.12 8.23
C ALA A 267 -9.30 -9.63 8.05
N THR A 268 -8.66 -10.14 9.13
CA THR A 268 -7.30 -10.70 9.07
C THR A 268 -7.29 -12.21 8.79
N LEU A 269 -8.44 -12.86 8.86
CA LEU A 269 -8.58 -14.27 8.54
C LEU A 269 -8.84 -14.46 7.04
N PRO A 270 -8.37 -15.58 6.45
CA PRO A 270 -8.74 -15.94 5.08
C PRO A 270 -10.26 -16.03 4.92
N PRO A 271 -10.85 -15.69 3.76
CA PRO A 271 -12.30 -15.64 3.57
C PRO A 271 -13.04 -16.92 3.97
N ASN A 272 -12.48 -18.10 3.66
CA ASN A 272 -13.05 -19.39 4.01
C ASN A 272 -12.92 -19.75 5.50
N GLN A 273 -12.18 -18.97 6.28
CA GLN A 273 -11.97 -19.18 7.73
C GLN A 273 -12.66 -18.11 8.57
N GLN A 274 -13.25 -17.07 7.98
CA GLN A 274 -13.86 -15.96 8.72
C GLN A 274 -15.04 -16.38 9.60
N ALA A 275 -15.74 -17.46 9.25
CA ALA A 275 -16.86 -17.99 10.01
C ALA A 275 -16.45 -18.46 11.43
N VAL A 276 -15.15 -18.71 11.69
CA VAL A 276 -14.71 -19.08 13.05
C VAL A 276 -14.91 -17.96 14.07
N MET A 277 -15.05 -16.70 13.60
CA MET A 277 -15.39 -15.57 14.46
C MET A 277 -16.81 -15.66 15.07
N ASP A 278 -17.67 -16.51 14.52
CA ASP A 278 -19.05 -16.70 15.00
C ASP A 278 -19.16 -17.77 16.08
N LEU A 279 -18.07 -18.51 16.34
CA LEU A 279 -17.99 -19.49 17.42
C LEU A 279 -18.13 -18.82 18.79
N LYS A 280 -18.68 -19.57 19.75
CA LYS A 280 -18.71 -19.18 21.16
C LYS A 280 -17.40 -19.57 21.86
N PRO A 281 -17.01 -18.87 22.93
CA PRO A 281 -15.87 -19.31 23.76
C PRO A 281 -15.98 -20.77 24.17
N GLY A 282 -14.93 -21.54 23.93
CA GLY A 282 -14.88 -22.99 24.16
C GLY A 282 -15.34 -23.84 22.98
N GLU A 283 -16.05 -23.31 22.02
CA GLU A 283 -16.58 -24.05 20.87
C GLU A 283 -15.48 -24.38 19.86
N VAL A 284 -15.59 -25.58 19.26
CA VAL A 284 -14.64 -26.07 18.23
C VAL A 284 -15.34 -26.08 16.88
N SER A 285 -14.65 -25.56 15.85
CA SER A 285 -15.17 -25.50 14.48
C SER A 285 -15.32 -26.89 13.84
N GLU A 286 -16.06 -26.96 12.76
CA GLU A 286 -15.90 -28.04 11.79
C GLU A 286 -14.50 -27.98 11.15
N VAL A 287 -14.12 -29.06 10.44
CA VAL A 287 -12.88 -29.06 9.65
C VAL A 287 -13.03 -28.09 8.48
N ILE A 288 -12.16 -27.09 8.40
CA ILE A 288 -12.14 -26.10 7.33
C ILE A 288 -11.01 -26.47 6.37
N THR A 289 -11.36 -26.79 5.13
CA THR A 289 -10.37 -27.08 4.09
C THR A 289 -10.12 -25.80 3.28
N ASP A 290 -8.85 -25.44 3.13
CA ASP A 290 -8.46 -24.30 2.30
C ASP A 290 -8.32 -24.67 0.82
N PRO A 291 -8.16 -23.70 -0.10
CA PRO A 291 -7.98 -23.96 -1.53
C PRO A 291 -6.72 -24.79 -1.87
N SER A 292 -5.76 -24.87 -0.96
CA SER A 292 -4.57 -25.72 -1.13
C SER A 292 -4.82 -27.18 -0.75
N GLY A 293 -5.99 -27.48 -0.15
CA GLY A 293 -6.37 -28.78 0.37
C GLY A 293 -5.90 -29.06 1.81
N SER A 294 -5.30 -28.08 2.48
CA SER A 294 -4.92 -28.19 3.90
C SER A 294 -6.14 -27.99 4.80
N HIS A 295 -6.15 -28.64 5.97
CA HIS A 295 -7.28 -28.63 6.89
C HIS A 295 -6.94 -27.88 8.16
N PHE A 296 -7.93 -27.14 8.68
CA PHE A 296 -7.81 -26.32 9.88
C PHE A 296 -8.97 -26.62 10.83
N ILE A 297 -8.66 -26.70 12.12
CA ILE A 297 -9.65 -26.85 13.20
C ILE A 297 -9.38 -25.73 14.19
N TYR A 298 -10.40 -24.95 14.51
CA TYR A 298 -10.30 -23.82 15.43
C TYR A 298 -11.09 -24.07 16.70
N LYS A 299 -10.56 -23.60 17.83
CA LYS A 299 -11.31 -23.44 19.07
C LYS A 299 -11.28 -21.99 19.47
N MET A 300 -12.45 -21.39 19.69
CA MET A 300 -12.56 -20.05 20.26
C MET A 300 -12.10 -20.10 21.72
N VAL A 301 -11.05 -19.34 22.06
CA VAL A 301 -10.57 -19.22 23.44
C VAL A 301 -11.24 -18.04 24.11
N SER A 302 -11.20 -16.88 23.48
CA SER A 302 -11.84 -15.66 23.95
C SER A 302 -12.22 -14.78 22.78
N LYS A 303 -13.24 -13.95 22.99
CA LYS A 303 -13.70 -12.94 22.05
C LYS A 303 -14.05 -11.67 22.80
N GLU A 304 -13.63 -10.54 22.30
CA GLU A 304 -13.87 -9.23 22.89
C GLU A 304 -14.03 -8.18 21.79
N THR A 305 -14.73 -7.09 22.12
CA THR A 305 -14.80 -5.92 21.25
C THR A 305 -13.74 -4.92 21.69
N ILE A 306 -12.90 -4.48 20.76
CA ILE A 306 -11.85 -3.48 21.03
C ILE A 306 -12.53 -2.15 21.29
N SER A 307 -12.17 -1.48 22.40
CA SER A 307 -12.78 -0.20 22.78
C SER A 307 -12.58 0.90 21.75
N LEU A 308 -13.54 1.82 21.67
CA LEU A 308 -13.47 2.99 20.78
C LEU A 308 -12.16 3.77 20.95
N ASP A 309 -11.71 4.00 22.19
CA ASP A 309 -10.48 4.74 22.46
C ASP A 309 -9.25 4.12 21.79
N THR A 310 -9.19 2.78 21.78
CA THR A 310 -8.09 2.04 21.15
C THR A 310 -8.12 2.16 19.64
N VAL A 311 -9.30 2.13 19.01
CA VAL A 311 -9.45 2.15 17.54
C VAL A 311 -9.70 3.54 16.98
N LYS A 312 -9.88 4.56 17.83
CA LYS A 312 -10.10 5.95 17.40
C LYS A 312 -9.07 6.46 16.39
N PRO A 313 -7.75 6.23 16.55
CA PRO A 313 -6.76 6.66 15.56
C PRO A 313 -6.86 5.92 14.21
N GLU A 314 -7.36 4.69 14.23
CA GLU A 314 -7.63 3.90 13.02
C GLU A 314 -8.85 4.49 12.28
N ILE A 315 -9.95 4.73 13.01
CA ILE A 315 -11.19 5.28 12.46
C ILE A 315 -10.96 6.68 11.88
N GLN A 316 -10.19 7.54 12.55
CA GLN A 316 -9.81 8.86 12.05
C GLN A 316 -9.13 8.85 10.68
N LYS A 317 -8.46 7.76 10.32
CA LYS A 317 -7.85 7.58 9.00
C LYS A 317 -8.81 6.96 7.97
N ILE A 318 -9.77 6.17 8.42
CA ILE A 318 -10.72 5.47 7.55
C ILE A 318 -11.79 6.43 7.02
N ILE A 319 -12.39 7.25 7.90
CA ILE A 319 -13.51 8.12 7.54
C ILE A 319 -13.17 9.07 6.38
N PRO A 320 -12.05 9.84 6.42
CA PRO A 320 -11.70 10.74 5.32
C PRO A 320 -11.56 10.01 3.98
N ARG A 321 -10.93 8.84 4.01
CA ARG A 321 -10.74 8.03 2.81
C ARG A 321 -12.06 7.57 2.21
N GLN A 322 -12.99 7.08 3.05
CA GLN A 322 -14.31 6.65 2.58
C GLN A 322 -15.15 7.82 2.06
N ARG A 323 -15.12 8.98 2.74
CA ARG A 323 -15.81 10.19 2.29
C ARG A 323 -15.31 10.64 0.93
N LEU A 324 -13.99 10.69 0.75
CA LEU A 324 -13.37 11.07 -0.52
C LEU A 324 -13.74 10.06 -1.63
N GLU A 325 -13.64 8.76 -1.36
CA GLU A 325 -14.01 7.71 -2.32
C GLU A 325 -15.47 7.81 -2.75
N ASN A 326 -16.38 8.02 -1.80
CA ASN A 326 -17.81 8.17 -2.09
C ASN A 326 -18.09 9.43 -2.90
N SER A 327 -17.44 10.55 -2.58
CA SER A 327 -17.57 11.80 -3.34
C SER A 327 -17.04 11.65 -4.77
N MET A 328 -15.92 10.96 -4.95
CA MET A 328 -15.34 10.69 -6.26
C MET A 328 -16.22 9.74 -7.10
N LYS A 329 -16.79 8.71 -6.48
CA LYS A 329 -17.77 7.80 -7.18
C LYS A 329 -18.99 8.55 -7.69
N GLY A 330 -19.49 9.55 -6.95
CA GLY A 330 -20.62 10.39 -7.37
C GLY A 330 -20.31 11.27 -8.59
N ILE A 331 -19.03 11.55 -8.87
CA ILE A 331 -18.59 12.39 -9.99
C ILE A 331 -18.22 11.55 -11.21
N GLN A 332 -17.75 10.30 -10.99
CA GLN A 332 -17.36 9.39 -12.06
C GLN A 332 -18.60 8.91 -12.82
N GLY A 333 -18.65 9.21 -14.12
CA GLY A 333 -19.65 8.65 -15.05
C GLY A 333 -19.08 7.47 -15.84
N ASN A 334 -19.93 6.82 -16.61
CA ASN A 334 -19.50 5.86 -17.61
C ASN A 334 -18.91 6.62 -18.81
N VAL A 335 -17.80 6.13 -19.34
CA VAL A 335 -17.13 6.68 -20.52
C VAL A 335 -17.05 5.57 -21.56
N ASP A 336 -17.70 5.82 -22.71
CA ASP A 336 -17.58 4.96 -23.88
C ASP A 336 -16.57 5.60 -24.84
N LEU A 337 -15.49 4.87 -25.09
CA LEU A 337 -14.47 5.28 -26.06
C LEU A 337 -14.75 4.63 -27.41
N ASN A 338 -14.54 5.39 -28.50
CA ASN A 338 -14.66 4.85 -29.85
C ASN A 338 -13.41 4.00 -30.18
N ASP A 339 -13.56 2.67 -30.15
CA ASP A 339 -12.49 1.72 -30.41
C ASP A 339 -11.90 1.83 -31.82
N ALA A 340 -12.67 2.30 -32.80
CA ALA A 340 -12.16 2.51 -34.16
C ALA A 340 -11.17 3.68 -34.23
N TYR A 341 -11.30 4.65 -33.32
CA TYR A 341 -10.41 5.82 -33.24
C TYR A 341 -9.23 5.62 -32.29
N PHE A 342 -9.49 5.07 -31.11
CA PHE A 342 -8.45 4.89 -30.07
C PHE A 342 -7.73 3.55 -30.14
N GLY A 343 -8.21 2.61 -30.96
CA GLY A 343 -7.80 1.21 -30.94
C GLY A 343 -8.45 0.45 -29.79
N SER A 344 -8.68 -0.86 -29.94
CA SER A 344 -9.17 -1.68 -28.84
C SER A 344 -8.01 -1.91 -27.83
N THR A 345 -7.71 -0.91 -27.04
CA THR A 345 -6.95 -1.09 -25.82
C THR A 345 -7.91 -1.73 -24.84
N GLY A 346 -7.70 -3.03 -24.57
CA GLY A 346 -8.38 -3.70 -23.47
C GLY A 346 -8.26 -2.80 -22.25
N ASN A 347 -9.41 -2.32 -21.78
CA ASN A 347 -9.66 -1.35 -20.71
C ASN A 347 -8.41 -1.10 -19.84
N PRO A 348 -7.63 -0.03 -20.02
CA PRO A 348 -6.66 0.35 -19.03
C PRO A 348 -7.52 0.79 -17.85
N ALA A 349 -7.70 -0.10 -16.87
CA ALA A 349 -8.14 0.31 -15.56
C ALA A 349 -7.36 1.58 -15.25
N MET A 350 -8.05 2.72 -15.11
CA MET A 350 -7.42 3.97 -14.65
C MET A 350 -6.48 3.56 -13.51
N PRO A 351 -5.24 4.01 -13.50
CA PRO A 351 -4.36 3.73 -12.38
C PRO A 351 -5.04 4.30 -11.14
N LEU A 352 -5.78 3.45 -10.46
CA LEU A 352 -6.15 3.65 -9.07
C LEU A 352 -4.83 4.02 -8.40
N LEU A 353 -4.82 5.15 -7.72
CA LEU A 353 -3.72 5.65 -6.88
C LEU A 353 -2.90 4.46 -6.36
N PRO A 354 -1.56 4.48 -6.43
CA PRO A 354 -0.74 3.31 -6.15
C PRO A 354 -1.14 2.75 -4.79
N ARG A 355 -1.71 1.55 -4.79
CA ARG A 355 -1.86 0.75 -3.59
C ARG A 355 -0.47 0.67 -2.98
N GLY A 356 -0.31 1.28 -1.80
CA GLY A 356 0.92 1.25 -1.05
C GLY A 356 1.51 -0.15 -1.09
N ALA A 357 2.75 -0.23 -1.53
CA ALA A 357 3.50 -1.47 -1.59
C ALA A 357 3.40 -2.16 -0.22
N ARG A 358 2.88 -3.36 -0.23
CA ARG A 358 2.86 -4.25 0.92
C ARG A 358 4.33 -4.50 1.29
N PRO A 359 4.78 -4.24 2.52
CA PRO A 359 6.14 -4.59 2.90
C PRO A 359 6.31 -6.11 2.79
N PRO A 360 7.50 -6.60 2.39
CA PRO A 360 7.78 -8.02 2.34
C PRO A 360 7.63 -8.61 3.73
N ALA A 361 6.97 -9.76 3.81
CA ALA A 361 6.89 -10.56 5.03
C ALA A 361 8.31 -11.01 5.41
N GLN A 362 8.73 -10.66 6.62
CA GLN A 362 9.82 -11.31 7.34
C GLN A 362 9.25 -12.47 8.14
#